data_475c157dbd6cdaa2d930e8d1630afdf2
#
_entry.id   475c157dbd6cdaa2d930e8d1630afdf2
#
_cell.length_a   1.000
_cell.length_b   1.000
_cell.length_c   1.000
_cell.angle_alpha   90.00
_cell.angle_beta   90.00
_cell.angle_gamma   90.00
#
_symmetry.space_group_name_H-M   'P 1'
#
loop_
_entity.id
_entity.type
_entity.pdbx_description
1 polymer ?
#
loop_
_entity_poly.entity_id
_entity_poly.type
_entity_poly.pdbx_seq_one_letter_code
_entity_poly.pdbx_strand_id
1 'polypeptide(L)'
;MVKTLRGGENVIIGAKGLVNVDICEQLRSKLKEAVARNTAGGILLSGGLDTGILAFVARPSAGFTVALKDSPASDLVYSEKIARLLKIKHKKMEFTTEEALATLTKVVKILKTFDLALPNDLSIYFALNLARENGISAVMTGDGADELFAGYSYMAELPRENLGRYIRRLSQNWHFSVNELGRALGIEVKQPFLDEDFVRFAVQISPALKVKDGVGKYILRKSFEGLIPSEIVWRKKEAIEYGSGSTKLREIIDSMVTDEEFRSAIGEFDIKFLNKEHFFYWRIYNQVVGEIRKARSSEQSCPCCGAAMGEYHCPTCGFCRPLS
;
A
#
# COMPACT_ATOMS: atom_id res chain seq x y z
N MET A 1 -25.36 26.34 -12.22
CA MET A 1 -25.32 27.77 -11.81
C MET A 1 -23.95 28.02 -11.18
N VAL A 2 -23.20 28.96 -11.70
CA VAL A 2 -21.89 29.33 -11.15
C VAL A 2 -22.13 30.42 -10.08
N LYS A 3 -21.62 30.24 -8.88
CA LYS A 3 -21.67 31.24 -7.82
C LYS A 3 -20.24 31.57 -7.41
N THR A 4 -19.84 32.83 -7.54
CA THR A 4 -18.54 33.33 -7.07
C THR A 4 -18.65 33.67 -5.59
N LEU A 5 -17.82 33.06 -4.73
CA LEU A 5 -17.72 33.36 -3.32
C LEU A 5 -16.74 34.53 -3.11
N ARG A 6 -16.89 35.29 -1.99
CA ARG A 6 -15.92 36.35 -1.62
C ARG A 6 -14.54 35.69 -1.42
N GLY A 7 -13.65 35.88 -2.40
CA GLY A 7 -12.31 35.28 -2.45
C GLY A 7 -11.89 34.84 -3.84
N GLY A 8 -12.76 35.01 -4.86
CA GLY A 8 -12.38 34.75 -6.28
C GLY A 8 -12.48 33.29 -6.75
N GLU A 9 -13.03 32.39 -5.96
CA GLU A 9 -13.25 30.99 -6.35
C GLU A 9 -14.57 30.79 -7.07
N ASN A 10 -14.54 30.23 -8.27
CA ASN A 10 -15.73 29.86 -9.04
C ASN A 10 -16.24 28.48 -8.63
N VAL A 11 -17.43 28.40 -8.07
CA VAL A 11 -18.07 27.16 -7.62
C VAL A 11 -19.27 26.85 -8.53
N ILE A 12 -19.28 25.68 -9.16
CA ILE A 12 -20.40 25.19 -9.94
C ILE A 12 -21.32 24.37 -9.03
N ILE A 13 -22.55 24.85 -8.82
CA ILE A 13 -23.58 24.13 -8.06
C ILE A 13 -24.32 23.19 -9.00
N GLY A 14 -23.97 21.91 -8.96
CA GLY A 14 -24.74 20.84 -9.58
C GLY A 14 -25.60 20.10 -8.54
N ALA A 15 -26.69 19.47 -8.98
CA ALA A 15 -27.69 18.82 -8.10
C ALA A 15 -27.18 17.63 -7.25
N LYS A 16 -25.88 17.31 -7.25
CA LYS A 16 -25.25 16.22 -6.51
C LYS A 16 -24.04 16.64 -5.66
N GLY A 17 -24.03 17.85 -5.12
CA GLY A 17 -23.04 18.30 -4.15
C GLY A 17 -21.80 18.97 -4.77
N LEU A 18 -21.33 20.02 -4.11
CA LEU A 18 -20.18 20.84 -4.47
C LEU A 18 -18.88 20.04 -4.50
N VAL A 19 -18.40 19.67 -5.68
CA VAL A 19 -16.98 19.39 -5.90
C VAL A 19 -16.43 20.55 -6.72
N ASN A 20 -15.42 21.23 -6.20
CA ASN A 20 -14.77 22.31 -6.91
C ASN A 20 -14.07 21.71 -8.13
N VAL A 21 -14.55 22.01 -9.35
CA VAL A 21 -13.99 21.52 -10.61
C VAL A 21 -12.52 21.88 -10.72
N ASP A 22 -12.14 23.03 -10.18
CA ASP A 22 -10.78 23.53 -10.13
C ASP A 22 -9.85 22.61 -9.32
N ILE A 23 -10.25 22.11 -8.14
CA ILE A 23 -9.39 21.21 -7.34
C ILE A 23 -9.13 19.87 -8.03
N CYS A 24 -10.09 19.34 -8.81
CA CYS A 24 -9.88 18.12 -9.58
C CYS A 24 -8.86 18.33 -10.71
N GLU A 25 -8.91 19.47 -11.37
CA GLU A 25 -7.96 19.82 -12.42
C GLU A 25 -6.57 20.06 -11.87
N GLN A 26 -6.46 20.81 -10.76
CA GLN A 26 -5.20 21.02 -10.06
C GLN A 26 -4.59 19.67 -9.60
N LEU A 27 -5.41 18.76 -9.04
CA LEU A 27 -4.94 17.45 -8.61
C LEU A 27 -4.37 16.65 -9.79
N ARG A 28 -5.08 16.61 -10.93
CA ARG A 28 -4.58 15.95 -12.13
C ARG A 28 -3.27 16.57 -12.64
N SER A 29 -3.20 17.90 -12.68
CA SER A 29 -1.99 18.61 -13.11
C SER A 29 -0.80 18.30 -12.19
N LYS A 30 -0.99 18.39 -10.89
CA LYS A 30 0.05 18.10 -9.89
C LYS A 30 0.51 16.65 -9.94
N LEU A 31 -0.42 15.70 -10.11
CA LEU A 31 -0.04 14.30 -10.26
C LEU A 31 0.71 14.04 -11.58
N LYS A 32 0.34 14.70 -12.67
CA LYS A 32 1.08 14.62 -13.95
C LYS A 32 2.51 15.14 -13.80
N GLU A 33 2.70 16.26 -13.10
CA GLU A 33 4.04 16.81 -12.79
C GLU A 33 4.85 15.81 -11.93
N ALA A 34 4.24 15.23 -10.89
CA ALA A 34 4.88 14.23 -10.05
C ALA A 34 5.28 12.97 -10.83
N VAL A 35 4.41 12.46 -11.71
CA VAL A 35 4.71 11.34 -12.60
C VAL A 35 5.86 11.66 -13.54
N ALA A 36 5.91 12.88 -14.09
CA ALA A 36 6.99 13.29 -14.97
C ALA A 36 8.37 13.32 -14.27
N ARG A 37 8.41 13.64 -12.97
CA ARG A 37 9.64 13.56 -12.15
C ARG A 37 9.99 12.14 -11.70
N ASN A 38 9.01 11.24 -11.70
CA ASN A 38 9.13 9.87 -11.20
C ASN A 38 8.87 8.84 -12.33
N THR A 39 9.51 9.01 -13.47
CA THR A 39 9.31 8.12 -14.62
C THR A 39 9.92 6.74 -14.38
N ALA A 40 9.24 5.69 -14.85
CA ALA A 40 9.74 4.32 -14.87
C ALA A 40 9.21 3.56 -16.10
N GLY A 41 9.98 2.59 -16.56
CA GLY A 41 9.57 1.73 -17.67
C GLY A 41 8.46 0.74 -17.29
N GLY A 42 8.38 0.36 -16.00
CA GLY A 42 7.39 -0.57 -15.47
C GLY A 42 6.47 0.03 -14.42
N ILE A 43 5.38 -0.68 -14.14
CA ILE A 43 4.48 -0.40 -13.01
C ILE A 43 4.07 -1.71 -12.33
N LEU A 44 4.05 -1.75 -10.99
CA LEU A 44 3.38 -2.83 -10.25
C LEU A 44 1.88 -2.58 -10.34
N LEU A 45 1.18 -3.38 -11.16
CA LEU A 45 -0.20 -3.11 -11.57
C LEU A 45 -1.18 -4.05 -10.85
N SER A 46 -1.78 -3.59 -9.75
CA SER A 46 -2.81 -4.34 -9.02
C SER A 46 -4.22 -4.23 -9.64
N GLY A 47 -4.41 -3.30 -10.56
CA GLY A 47 -5.75 -3.00 -11.08
C GLY A 47 -6.64 -2.23 -10.09
N GLY A 48 -6.09 -1.79 -8.96
CA GLY A 48 -6.71 -0.86 -8.04
C GLY A 48 -6.71 0.57 -8.57
N LEU A 49 -7.41 1.47 -7.85
CA LEU A 49 -7.53 2.87 -8.22
C LEU A 49 -6.16 3.54 -8.44
N ASP A 50 -5.24 3.38 -7.48
CA ASP A 50 -3.98 4.13 -7.44
C ASP A 50 -3.07 3.77 -8.60
N THR A 51 -2.82 2.46 -8.78
CA THR A 51 -2.02 1.95 -9.89
C THR A 51 -2.72 2.15 -11.23
N GLY A 52 -4.06 2.12 -11.25
CA GLY A 52 -4.87 2.45 -12.44
C GLY A 52 -4.70 3.90 -12.87
N ILE A 53 -4.75 4.83 -11.93
CA ILE A 53 -4.50 6.27 -12.19
C ILE A 53 -3.06 6.48 -12.67
N LEU A 54 -2.07 5.90 -11.99
CA LEU A 54 -0.66 6.03 -12.39
C LEU A 54 -0.43 5.45 -13.80
N ALA A 55 -0.99 4.26 -14.08
CA ALA A 55 -0.90 3.67 -15.41
C ALA A 55 -1.53 4.56 -16.50
N PHE A 56 -2.68 5.19 -16.18
CA PHE A 56 -3.36 6.12 -17.08
C PHE A 56 -2.53 7.38 -17.35
N VAL A 57 -1.91 7.96 -16.33
CA VAL A 57 -1.12 9.20 -16.44
C VAL A 57 0.25 8.94 -17.07
N ALA A 58 0.95 7.90 -16.62
CA ALA A 58 2.34 7.61 -16.98
C ALA A 58 2.50 6.86 -18.30
N ARG A 59 1.53 6.01 -18.68
CA ARG A 59 1.62 5.12 -19.85
C ARG A 59 2.92 4.30 -19.87
N PRO A 60 3.23 3.52 -18.82
CA PRO A 60 4.46 2.73 -18.76
C PRO A 60 4.50 1.68 -19.86
N SER A 61 5.68 1.23 -20.25
CA SER A 61 5.86 0.20 -21.30
C SER A 61 5.36 -1.18 -20.88
N ALA A 62 5.42 -1.48 -19.57
CA ALA A 62 4.98 -2.76 -19.02
C ALA A 62 4.30 -2.62 -17.66
N GLY A 63 3.28 -3.46 -17.42
CA GLY A 63 2.64 -3.67 -16.12
C GLY A 63 2.92 -5.08 -15.60
N PHE A 64 3.15 -5.21 -14.30
CA PHE A 64 3.47 -6.47 -13.62
C PHE A 64 2.43 -6.77 -12.55
N THR A 65 1.83 -7.96 -12.63
CA THR A 65 0.82 -8.43 -11.67
C THR A 65 1.14 -9.85 -11.26
N VAL A 66 1.03 -10.13 -9.98
CA VAL A 66 1.24 -11.47 -9.44
C VAL A 66 0.04 -11.91 -8.61
N ALA A 67 -0.15 -13.21 -8.50
CA ALA A 67 -1.19 -13.80 -7.69
C ALA A 67 -0.72 -15.12 -7.08
N LEU A 68 -1.29 -15.50 -5.94
CA LEU A 68 -1.14 -16.84 -5.40
C LEU A 68 -2.00 -17.80 -6.23
N LYS A 69 -1.38 -18.87 -6.71
CA LYS A 69 -2.04 -19.90 -7.51
C LYS A 69 -3.18 -20.57 -6.72
N ASP A 70 -4.24 -20.93 -7.42
CA ASP A 70 -5.43 -21.57 -6.87
C ASP A 70 -6.11 -20.76 -5.74
N SER A 71 -6.03 -19.43 -5.83
CA SER A 71 -6.71 -18.50 -4.93
C SER A 71 -7.54 -17.47 -5.71
N PRO A 72 -8.60 -16.89 -5.12
CA PRO A 72 -9.32 -15.79 -5.74
C PRO A 72 -8.41 -14.56 -5.78
N ALA A 73 -7.98 -14.17 -6.99
CA ALA A 73 -7.08 -13.02 -7.21
C ALA A 73 -7.75 -11.99 -8.12
N SER A 74 -8.49 -11.07 -7.51
CA SER A 74 -9.19 -9.98 -8.23
C SER A 74 -8.24 -9.08 -9.02
N ASP A 75 -7.01 -8.93 -8.56
CA ASP A 75 -5.99 -8.09 -9.19
C ASP A 75 -5.64 -8.58 -10.62
N LEU A 76 -5.66 -9.88 -10.88
CA LEU A 76 -5.46 -10.42 -12.24
C LEU A 76 -6.51 -9.91 -13.23
N VAL A 77 -7.77 -9.83 -12.79
CA VAL A 77 -8.88 -9.40 -13.62
C VAL A 77 -8.83 -7.89 -13.91
N TYR A 78 -8.67 -7.09 -12.85
CA TYR A 78 -8.70 -5.63 -12.99
C TYR A 78 -7.43 -5.07 -13.65
N SER A 79 -6.26 -5.64 -13.35
CA SER A 79 -5.01 -5.23 -14.01
C SER A 79 -5.04 -5.53 -15.50
N GLU A 80 -5.62 -6.68 -15.91
CA GLU A 80 -5.77 -7.02 -17.32
C GLU A 80 -6.68 -6.02 -18.05
N LYS A 81 -7.80 -5.60 -17.43
CA LYS A 81 -8.69 -4.57 -18.00
C LYS A 81 -7.95 -3.26 -18.22
N ILE A 82 -7.18 -2.80 -17.24
CA ILE A 82 -6.36 -1.58 -17.35
C ILE A 82 -5.32 -1.72 -18.45
N ALA A 83 -4.58 -2.82 -18.44
CA ALA A 83 -3.52 -3.05 -19.42
C ALA A 83 -4.04 -3.08 -20.85
N ARG A 84 -5.19 -3.72 -21.09
CA ARG A 84 -5.86 -3.71 -22.39
C ARG A 84 -6.34 -2.31 -22.80
N LEU A 85 -7.00 -1.59 -21.90
CA LEU A 85 -7.48 -0.23 -22.13
C LEU A 85 -6.35 0.71 -22.53
N LEU A 86 -5.21 0.61 -21.83
CA LEU A 86 -4.07 1.51 -22.00
C LEU A 86 -3.03 0.98 -23.00
N LYS A 87 -3.23 -0.22 -23.56
CA LYS A 87 -2.29 -0.92 -24.46
C LYS A 87 -0.91 -1.10 -23.85
N ILE A 88 -0.85 -1.37 -22.54
CA ILE A 88 0.37 -1.65 -21.80
C ILE A 88 0.72 -3.14 -21.94
N LYS A 89 2.00 -3.47 -22.18
CA LYS A 89 2.47 -4.86 -22.17
C LYS A 89 2.29 -5.45 -20.78
N HIS A 90 1.37 -6.39 -20.62
CA HIS A 90 1.03 -6.96 -19.33
C HIS A 90 1.75 -8.28 -19.09
N LYS A 91 2.52 -8.38 -18.02
CA LYS A 91 3.17 -9.58 -17.52
C LYS A 91 2.49 -10.03 -16.24
N LYS A 92 2.01 -11.27 -16.27
CA LYS A 92 1.34 -11.90 -15.12
C LYS A 92 2.13 -13.13 -14.69
N MET A 93 2.18 -13.40 -13.39
CA MET A 93 2.76 -14.59 -12.79
C MET A 93 1.89 -15.08 -11.66
N GLU A 94 1.66 -16.37 -11.59
CA GLU A 94 1.08 -17.03 -10.42
C GLU A 94 2.20 -17.78 -9.70
N PHE A 95 2.36 -17.53 -8.39
CA PHE A 95 3.30 -18.24 -7.54
C PHE A 95 2.57 -19.26 -6.67
N THR A 96 3.21 -20.39 -6.39
CA THR A 96 2.61 -21.45 -5.56
C THR A 96 2.81 -21.17 -4.06
N THR A 97 2.11 -21.92 -3.23
CA THR A 97 2.30 -21.92 -1.77
C THR A 97 3.73 -22.30 -1.39
N GLU A 98 4.30 -23.30 -2.04
CA GLU A 98 5.66 -23.79 -1.80
C GLU A 98 6.69 -22.69 -2.14
N GLU A 99 6.52 -22.00 -3.27
CA GLU A 99 7.37 -20.87 -3.66
C GLU A 99 7.25 -19.71 -2.66
N ALA A 100 6.03 -19.41 -2.19
CA ALA A 100 5.80 -18.40 -1.18
C ALA A 100 6.53 -18.73 0.13
N LEU A 101 6.35 -19.95 0.67
CA LEU A 101 7.00 -20.40 1.90
C LEU A 101 8.53 -20.42 1.77
N ALA A 102 9.06 -20.88 0.65
CA ALA A 102 10.50 -20.86 0.39
C ALA A 102 11.07 -19.42 0.31
N THR A 103 10.27 -18.48 -0.21
CA THR A 103 10.66 -17.07 -0.37
C THR A 103 10.57 -16.28 0.92
N LEU A 104 9.70 -16.68 1.88
CA LEU A 104 9.53 -16.01 3.17
C LEU A 104 10.84 -15.75 3.89
N THR A 105 11.72 -16.76 3.98
CA THR A 105 13.02 -16.64 4.63
C THR A 105 13.85 -15.48 4.04
N LYS A 106 13.81 -15.30 2.74
CA LYS A 106 14.52 -14.24 2.04
C LYS A 106 13.89 -12.87 2.29
N VAL A 107 12.56 -12.77 2.23
CA VAL A 107 11.81 -11.53 2.48
C VAL A 107 12.01 -11.09 3.94
N VAL A 108 11.86 -11.99 4.91
CA VAL A 108 12.11 -11.72 6.34
C VAL A 108 13.54 -11.23 6.57
N LYS A 109 14.54 -11.84 5.92
CA LYS A 109 15.94 -11.42 6.03
C LYS A 109 16.18 -10.02 5.46
N ILE A 110 15.53 -9.66 4.35
CA ILE A 110 15.64 -8.33 3.73
C ILE A 110 14.99 -7.27 4.61
N LEU A 111 13.74 -7.51 5.00
CA LEU A 111 12.93 -6.53 5.72
C LEU A 111 13.21 -6.49 7.24
N LYS A 112 13.82 -7.54 7.78
CA LYS A 112 14.08 -7.72 9.21
C LYS A 112 12.80 -7.55 10.04
N THR A 113 11.72 -8.18 9.59
CA THR A 113 10.39 -8.10 10.19
C THR A 113 9.76 -9.48 10.33
N PHE A 114 8.85 -9.61 11.28
CA PHE A 114 7.89 -10.71 11.41
C PHE A 114 6.45 -10.20 11.51
N ASP A 115 6.19 -9.04 10.88
CA ASP A 115 4.88 -8.42 10.75
C ASP A 115 3.89 -9.33 10.01
N LEU A 116 2.63 -9.30 10.43
CA LEU A 116 1.53 -9.97 9.74
C LEU A 116 1.25 -9.43 8.32
N ALA A 117 1.91 -8.36 7.90
CA ALA A 117 1.88 -7.85 6.53
C ALA A 117 2.76 -8.63 5.54
N LEU A 118 3.54 -9.63 5.99
CA LEU A 118 4.42 -10.44 5.12
C LEU A 118 3.75 -11.04 3.86
N PRO A 119 2.46 -11.45 3.85
CA PRO A 119 1.79 -11.85 2.61
C PRO A 119 1.72 -10.73 1.55
N ASN A 120 1.58 -9.47 1.95
CA ASN A 120 1.69 -8.32 1.04
C ASN A 120 3.12 -8.21 0.48
N ASP A 121 4.12 -8.31 1.36
CA ASP A 121 5.53 -8.17 1.00
C ASP A 121 6.01 -9.28 0.06
N LEU A 122 5.50 -10.50 0.23
CA LEU A 122 5.73 -11.61 -0.71
C LEU A 122 5.21 -11.27 -2.11
N SER A 123 3.98 -10.76 -2.21
CA SER A 123 3.39 -10.37 -3.49
C SER A 123 4.20 -9.24 -4.14
N ILE A 124 4.64 -8.25 -3.36
CA ILE A 124 5.53 -7.17 -3.83
C ILE A 124 6.86 -7.74 -4.31
N TYR A 125 7.48 -8.64 -3.55
CA TYR A 125 8.74 -9.28 -3.91
C TYR A 125 8.64 -10.02 -5.25
N PHE A 126 7.61 -10.85 -5.43
CA PHE A 126 7.40 -11.58 -6.68
C PHE A 126 7.14 -10.64 -7.86
N ALA A 127 6.37 -9.56 -7.66
CA ALA A 127 6.10 -8.58 -8.71
C ALA A 127 7.37 -7.80 -9.13
N LEU A 128 8.22 -7.42 -8.18
CA LEU A 128 9.52 -6.81 -8.45
C LEU A 128 10.46 -7.78 -9.18
N ASN A 129 10.50 -9.04 -8.74
CA ASN A 129 11.31 -10.07 -9.38
C ASN A 129 10.86 -10.32 -10.82
N LEU A 130 9.55 -10.39 -11.06
CA LEU A 130 8.98 -10.50 -12.40
C LEU A 130 9.38 -9.33 -13.29
N ALA A 131 9.39 -8.10 -12.76
CA ALA A 131 9.84 -6.90 -13.47
C ALA A 131 11.33 -7.02 -13.85
N ARG A 132 12.17 -7.44 -12.91
CA ARG A 132 13.61 -7.65 -13.13
C ARG A 132 13.87 -8.68 -14.22
N GLU A 133 13.19 -9.83 -14.17
CA GLU A 133 13.33 -10.92 -15.16
C GLU A 133 12.89 -10.49 -16.56
N ASN A 134 12.04 -9.45 -16.66
CA ASN A 134 11.66 -8.86 -17.93
C ASN A 134 12.50 -7.64 -18.34
N GLY A 135 13.68 -7.44 -17.70
CA GLY A 135 14.64 -6.41 -18.07
C GLY A 135 14.25 -5.00 -17.65
N ILE A 136 13.32 -4.85 -16.70
CA ILE A 136 12.91 -3.55 -16.17
C ILE A 136 13.78 -3.21 -14.96
N SER A 137 14.42 -2.05 -15.00
CA SER A 137 15.28 -1.54 -13.91
C SER A 137 14.58 -0.57 -12.96
N ALA A 138 13.42 -0.03 -13.36
CA ALA A 138 12.63 0.89 -12.55
C ALA A 138 11.13 0.61 -12.70
N VAL A 139 10.40 0.62 -11.57
CA VAL A 139 8.95 0.46 -11.53
C VAL A 139 8.27 1.58 -10.75
N MET A 140 7.05 1.95 -11.17
CA MET A 140 6.16 2.79 -10.36
C MET A 140 5.30 1.95 -9.44
N THR A 141 4.95 2.53 -8.28
CA THR A 141 4.00 1.95 -7.33
C THR A 141 2.97 2.99 -6.88
N GLY A 142 1.85 2.52 -6.33
CA GLY A 142 0.74 3.36 -5.85
C GLY A 142 0.88 3.84 -4.41
N ASP A 143 2.02 3.63 -3.78
CA ASP A 143 2.27 3.98 -2.37
C ASP A 143 2.06 5.47 -2.11
N GLY A 144 1.54 5.79 -0.95
CA GLY A 144 1.21 7.16 -0.54
C GLY A 144 -0.22 7.59 -0.87
N ALA A 145 -0.89 6.94 -1.83
CA ALA A 145 -2.25 7.31 -2.20
C ALA A 145 -3.27 7.03 -1.08
N ASP A 146 -3.15 5.90 -0.39
CA ASP A 146 -4.01 5.55 0.75
C ASP A 146 -3.81 6.53 1.90
N GLU A 147 -2.59 6.83 2.23
CA GLU A 147 -2.18 7.71 3.31
C GLU A 147 -2.63 9.15 3.07
N LEU A 148 -2.42 9.68 1.86
CA LEU A 148 -2.75 11.06 1.52
C LEU A 148 -4.25 11.31 1.35
N PHE A 149 -5.00 10.30 0.88
CA PHE A 149 -6.41 10.47 0.50
C PHE A 149 -7.38 9.63 1.34
N ALA A 150 -6.95 9.16 2.53
CA ALA A 150 -7.77 8.36 3.43
C ALA A 150 -8.34 7.09 2.77
N GLY A 151 -7.46 6.26 2.21
CA GLY A 151 -7.84 5.04 1.51
C GLY A 151 -8.18 3.87 2.44
N TYR A 152 -7.72 3.88 3.67
CA TYR A 152 -8.00 2.84 4.67
C TYR A 152 -9.35 3.07 5.35
N SER A 153 -10.12 2.01 5.61
CA SER A 153 -11.46 2.10 6.20
C SER A 153 -11.47 2.85 7.54
N TYR A 154 -10.51 2.57 8.42
CA TYR A 154 -10.38 3.24 9.71
C TYR A 154 -10.17 4.76 9.58
N MET A 155 -9.51 5.23 8.50
CA MET A 155 -9.33 6.66 8.27
C MET A 155 -10.64 7.35 7.89
N ALA A 156 -11.54 6.64 7.22
CA ALA A 156 -12.85 7.17 6.86
C ALA A 156 -13.79 7.35 8.07
N GLU A 157 -13.50 6.64 9.16
CA GLU A 157 -14.23 6.70 10.43
C GLU A 157 -13.72 7.81 11.36
N LEU A 158 -12.52 8.35 11.11
CA LEU A 158 -11.94 9.41 11.93
C LEU A 158 -12.73 10.73 11.82
N PRO A 159 -12.91 11.46 12.93
CA PRO A 159 -13.37 12.84 12.88
C PRO A 159 -12.51 13.68 11.93
N ARG A 160 -13.13 14.57 11.17
CA ARG A 160 -12.43 15.38 10.12
C ARG A 160 -11.18 16.09 10.61
N GLU A 161 -11.23 16.62 11.82
CA GLU A 161 -10.09 17.31 12.43
C GLU A 161 -8.93 16.36 12.72
N ASN A 162 -9.25 15.17 13.22
CA ASN A 162 -8.26 14.11 13.50
C ASN A 162 -7.68 13.56 12.21
N LEU A 163 -8.52 13.34 11.19
CA LEU A 163 -8.07 12.86 9.88
C LEU A 163 -7.03 13.80 9.26
N GLY A 164 -7.25 15.11 9.27
CA GLY A 164 -6.30 16.09 8.73
C GLY A 164 -4.97 16.11 9.47
N ARG A 165 -4.98 15.97 10.80
CA ARG A 165 -3.79 15.84 11.63
C ARG A 165 -3.05 14.53 11.34
N TYR A 166 -3.79 13.43 11.29
CA TYR A 166 -3.25 12.10 11.03
C TYR A 166 -2.54 12.03 9.67
N ILE A 167 -3.17 12.51 8.60
CA ILE A 167 -2.55 12.56 7.26
C ILE A 167 -1.25 13.36 7.28
N ARG A 168 -1.21 14.55 7.92
CA ARG A 168 0.01 15.34 8.02
C ARG A 168 1.12 14.64 8.79
N ARG A 169 0.80 13.86 9.83
CA ARG A 169 1.78 13.08 10.60
C ARG A 169 2.31 11.90 9.78
N LEU A 170 1.44 11.17 9.10
CA LEU A 170 1.85 10.09 8.21
C LEU A 170 2.82 10.61 7.14
N SER A 171 2.56 11.80 6.58
CA SER A 171 3.40 12.37 5.52
C SER A 171 4.82 12.77 5.96
N GLN A 172 5.14 12.70 7.22
CA GLN A 172 6.48 12.99 7.76
C GLN A 172 7.33 11.73 7.98
N ASN A 173 6.73 10.55 8.06
CA ASN A 173 7.40 9.31 8.43
C ASN A 173 6.94 8.14 7.54
N TRP A 174 7.26 8.21 6.24
CA TRP A 174 6.94 7.16 5.29
C TRP A 174 7.88 5.96 5.46
N HIS A 175 7.30 4.77 5.52
CA HIS A 175 8.03 3.52 5.40
C HIS A 175 7.23 2.56 4.53
N PHE A 176 7.81 2.16 3.41
CA PHE A 176 7.21 1.22 2.47
C PHE A 176 8.22 0.13 2.14
N SER A 177 7.88 -1.10 2.48
CA SER A 177 8.73 -2.30 2.30
C SER A 177 9.21 -2.50 0.86
N VAL A 178 8.46 -2.00 -0.12
CA VAL A 178 8.83 -2.06 -1.54
C VAL A 178 10.18 -1.41 -1.82
N ASN A 179 10.61 -0.42 -1.04
CA ASN A 179 11.89 0.26 -1.22
C ASN A 179 13.06 -0.65 -0.83
N GLU A 180 12.97 -1.37 0.30
CA GLU A 180 13.98 -2.35 0.72
C GLU A 180 14.01 -3.55 -0.22
N LEU A 181 12.85 -4.06 -0.61
CA LEU A 181 12.73 -5.16 -1.56
C LEU A 181 13.27 -4.77 -2.93
N GLY A 182 12.94 -3.58 -3.42
CA GLY A 182 13.46 -3.04 -4.68
C GLY A 182 14.99 -2.92 -4.66
N ARG A 183 15.54 -2.33 -3.59
CA ARG A 183 17.00 -2.22 -3.41
C ARG A 183 17.69 -3.59 -3.41
N ALA A 184 17.11 -4.57 -2.70
CA ALA A 184 17.65 -5.93 -2.63
C ALA A 184 17.61 -6.66 -3.98
N LEU A 185 16.68 -6.32 -4.86
CA LEU A 185 16.53 -6.88 -6.19
C LEU A 185 17.20 -6.04 -7.30
N GLY A 186 17.79 -4.88 -6.97
CA GLY A 186 18.38 -3.98 -7.96
C GLY A 186 17.34 -3.28 -8.84
N ILE A 187 16.12 -3.09 -8.33
CA ILE A 187 15.01 -2.37 -8.99
C ILE A 187 14.83 -1.01 -8.32
N GLU A 188 14.85 0.05 -9.10
CA GLU A 188 14.50 1.38 -8.62
C GLU A 188 12.98 1.51 -8.47
N VAL A 189 12.53 1.99 -7.31
CA VAL A 189 11.10 2.20 -7.03
C VAL A 189 10.78 3.68 -7.16
N LYS A 190 9.83 4.01 -8.01
CA LYS A 190 9.31 5.36 -8.24
C LYS A 190 7.92 5.47 -7.62
N GLN A 191 7.71 6.46 -6.78
CA GLN A 191 6.49 6.64 -5.97
C GLN A 191 5.89 8.05 -6.21
N PRO A 192 5.18 8.28 -7.33
CA PRO A 192 4.70 9.61 -7.71
C PRO A 192 3.78 10.27 -6.67
N PHE A 193 2.99 9.49 -5.91
CA PHE A 193 2.17 10.05 -4.84
C PHE A 193 2.99 10.56 -3.65
N LEU A 194 4.26 10.16 -3.52
CA LEU A 194 5.19 10.62 -2.50
C LEU A 194 6.13 11.73 -2.99
N ASP A 195 5.93 12.24 -4.21
CA ASP A 195 6.63 13.41 -4.71
C ASP A 195 6.37 14.61 -3.79
N GLU A 196 7.41 15.32 -3.38
CA GLU A 196 7.32 16.36 -2.36
C GLU A 196 6.32 17.48 -2.70
N ASP A 197 6.27 17.91 -3.97
CA ASP A 197 5.33 18.95 -4.42
C ASP A 197 3.91 18.43 -4.41
N PHE A 198 3.72 17.16 -4.81
CA PHE A 198 2.43 16.52 -4.77
C PHE A 198 1.94 16.31 -3.33
N VAL A 199 2.81 15.85 -2.43
CA VAL A 199 2.50 15.70 -1.00
C VAL A 199 2.09 17.04 -0.39
N ARG A 200 2.90 18.11 -0.63
CA ARG A 200 2.57 19.46 -0.13
C ARG A 200 1.20 19.95 -0.59
N PHE A 201 0.84 19.69 -1.84
CA PHE A 201 -0.48 20.00 -2.37
C PHE A 201 -1.56 19.11 -1.76
N ALA A 202 -1.35 17.79 -1.75
CA ALA A 202 -2.35 16.83 -1.29
C ALA A 202 -2.73 16.99 0.19
N VAL A 203 -1.78 17.31 1.08
CA VAL A 203 -2.07 17.54 2.51
C VAL A 203 -2.89 18.77 2.78
N GLN A 204 -2.91 19.76 1.87
CA GLN A 204 -3.74 20.97 1.97
C GLN A 204 -5.18 20.74 1.55
N ILE A 205 -5.47 19.67 0.80
CA ILE A 205 -6.84 19.31 0.41
C ILE A 205 -7.66 19.00 1.66
N SER A 206 -8.84 19.65 1.78
CA SER A 206 -9.74 19.46 2.90
C SER A 206 -10.07 17.99 3.16
N PRO A 207 -10.01 17.48 4.40
CA PRO A 207 -10.43 16.14 4.77
C PRO A 207 -11.86 15.80 4.30
N ALA A 208 -12.75 16.80 4.24
CA ALA A 208 -14.11 16.63 3.73
C ALA A 208 -14.21 16.27 2.25
N LEU A 209 -13.16 16.54 1.47
CA LEU A 209 -13.04 16.13 0.08
C LEU A 209 -12.34 14.76 -0.06
N LYS A 210 -11.60 14.33 0.93
CA LYS A 210 -10.91 13.03 0.92
C LYS A 210 -11.83 11.88 1.28
N VAL A 211 -12.76 12.15 2.23
CA VAL A 211 -13.79 11.19 2.64
C VAL A 211 -15.16 11.81 2.45
N LYS A 212 -16.04 11.14 1.72
CA LYS A 212 -17.44 11.52 1.54
C LYS A 212 -18.33 10.28 1.60
N ASP A 213 -19.39 10.34 2.39
CA ASP A 213 -20.37 9.25 2.56
C ASP A 213 -19.70 7.90 2.91
N GLY A 214 -18.65 7.93 3.76
CA GLY A 214 -17.85 6.77 4.15
C GLY A 214 -16.87 6.27 3.07
N VAL A 215 -16.81 6.93 1.90
CA VAL A 215 -15.93 6.53 0.80
C VAL A 215 -14.63 7.33 0.86
N GLY A 216 -13.52 6.64 1.11
CA GLY A 216 -12.16 7.21 1.04
C GLY A 216 -11.69 7.49 -0.38
N LYS A 217 -10.63 8.28 -0.52
CA LYS A 217 -10.07 8.74 -1.81
C LYS A 217 -11.10 9.49 -2.69
N TYR A 218 -12.13 10.07 -2.08
CA TYR A 218 -13.27 10.60 -2.84
C TYR A 218 -12.84 11.62 -3.91
N ILE A 219 -12.02 12.62 -3.55
CA ILE A 219 -11.56 13.63 -4.51
C ILE A 219 -10.64 13.02 -5.59
N LEU A 220 -9.81 12.04 -5.22
CA LEU A 220 -8.96 11.33 -6.18
C LEU A 220 -9.83 10.57 -7.20
N ARG A 221 -10.87 9.86 -6.75
CA ARG A 221 -11.86 9.20 -7.63
C ARG A 221 -12.56 10.20 -8.54
N LYS A 222 -13.08 11.29 -7.97
CA LYS A 222 -13.77 12.34 -8.73
C LYS A 222 -12.88 12.99 -9.77
N SER A 223 -11.59 13.15 -9.50
CA SER A 223 -10.63 13.73 -10.43
C SER A 223 -10.40 12.88 -11.68
N PHE A 224 -10.66 11.57 -11.62
CA PHE A 224 -10.46 10.65 -12.73
C PHE A 224 -11.76 10.00 -13.23
N GLU A 225 -12.91 10.39 -12.68
CA GLU A 225 -14.22 9.96 -13.14
C GLU A 225 -14.46 10.43 -14.59
N GLY A 226 -14.90 9.52 -15.46
CA GLY A 226 -15.06 9.77 -16.89
C GLY A 226 -13.77 9.68 -17.72
N LEU A 227 -12.58 9.65 -17.09
CA LEU A 227 -11.30 9.45 -17.77
C LEU A 227 -10.83 7.98 -17.69
N ILE A 228 -11.18 7.31 -16.63
CA ILE A 228 -10.92 5.89 -16.37
C ILE A 228 -12.28 5.21 -16.18
N PRO A 229 -12.48 3.95 -16.60
CA PRO A 229 -13.73 3.23 -16.41
C PRO A 229 -14.22 3.27 -14.97
N SER A 230 -15.53 3.48 -14.80
CA SER A 230 -16.17 3.63 -13.48
C SER A 230 -15.91 2.43 -12.57
N GLU A 231 -15.87 1.21 -13.11
CA GLU A 231 -15.56 -0.03 -12.36
C GLU A 231 -14.16 -0.03 -11.73
N ILE A 232 -13.21 0.74 -12.26
CA ILE A 232 -11.88 0.91 -11.73
C ILE A 232 -11.85 2.08 -10.73
N VAL A 233 -12.42 3.22 -11.14
CA VAL A 233 -12.47 4.44 -10.31
C VAL A 233 -13.21 4.18 -9.01
N TRP A 234 -14.31 3.44 -9.04
CA TRP A 234 -15.16 3.15 -7.89
C TRP A 234 -14.96 1.73 -7.31
N ARG A 235 -13.92 1.00 -7.78
CA ARG A 235 -13.54 -0.29 -7.18
C ARG A 235 -13.39 -0.13 -5.67
N LYS A 236 -13.97 -1.07 -4.91
CA LYS A 236 -13.73 -1.15 -3.46
C LYS A 236 -12.23 -1.34 -3.18
N LYS A 237 -11.72 -0.66 -2.16
CA LYS A 237 -10.33 -0.86 -1.71
C LYS A 237 -10.15 -2.29 -1.20
N GLU A 238 -9.15 -2.96 -1.73
CA GLU A 238 -8.64 -4.23 -1.23
C GLU A 238 -7.16 -4.07 -0.91
N ALA A 239 -6.68 -4.68 0.19
CA ALA A 239 -5.26 -4.76 0.46
C ALA A 239 -4.60 -5.71 -0.56
N ILE A 240 -3.29 -5.59 -0.74
CA ILE A 240 -2.51 -6.37 -1.72
C ILE A 240 -2.74 -7.87 -1.51
N GLU A 241 -2.74 -8.33 -0.25
CA GLU A 241 -2.95 -9.75 0.08
C GLU A 241 -4.31 -10.30 -0.33
N TYR A 242 -5.37 -9.48 -0.31
CA TYR A 242 -6.70 -9.88 -0.80
C TYR A 242 -6.74 -9.85 -2.34
N GLY A 243 -6.22 -8.78 -2.94
CA GLY A 243 -6.21 -8.63 -4.40
C GLY A 243 -5.37 -9.69 -5.11
N SER A 244 -4.23 -10.06 -4.54
CA SER A 244 -3.35 -11.13 -5.03
C SER A 244 -3.75 -12.53 -4.60
N GLY A 245 -4.71 -12.66 -3.66
CA GLY A 245 -5.12 -13.94 -3.08
C GLY A 245 -4.14 -14.52 -2.05
N SER A 246 -3.08 -13.79 -1.69
CA SER A 246 -2.07 -14.28 -0.74
C SER A 246 -2.57 -14.40 0.71
N THR A 247 -3.77 -13.91 1.04
CA THR A 247 -4.46 -14.18 2.31
C THR A 247 -4.62 -15.67 2.61
N LYS A 248 -4.73 -16.53 1.59
CA LYS A 248 -4.79 -17.98 1.74
C LYS A 248 -3.57 -18.56 2.48
N LEU A 249 -2.42 -17.89 2.38
CA LEU A 249 -1.21 -18.30 3.12
C LEU A 249 -1.41 -18.27 4.64
N ARG A 250 -2.30 -17.40 5.16
CA ARG A 250 -2.58 -17.30 6.60
C ARG A 250 -3.15 -18.61 7.15
N GLU A 251 -4.14 -19.19 6.46
CA GLU A 251 -4.77 -20.45 6.87
C GLU A 251 -3.77 -21.62 6.79
N ILE A 252 -2.95 -21.64 5.73
CA ILE A 252 -1.93 -22.66 5.55
C ILE A 252 -0.88 -22.58 6.66
N ILE A 253 -0.37 -21.39 6.95
CA ILE A 253 0.63 -21.16 7.99
C ILE A 253 0.05 -21.45 9.39
N ASP A 254 -1.20 -21.08 9.65
CA ASP A 254 -1.86 -21.38 10.91
C ASP A 254 -1.93 -22.91 11.14
N SER A 255 -2.19 -23.70 10.10
CA SER A 255 -2.19 -25.16 10.16
C SER A 255 -0.80 -25.80 10.38
N MET A 256 0.28 -25.08 10.07
CA MET A 256 1.67 -25.53 10.26
C MET A 256 2.18 -25.39 11.70
N VAL A 257 1.42 -24.73 12.57
CA VAL A 257 1.77 -24.51 13.97
C VAL A 257 0.71 -25.18 14.85
N THR A 258 1.11 -26.14 15.68
CA THR A 258 0.18 -26.80 16.60
C THR A 258 -0.21 -25.87 17.77
N ASP A 259 -1.35 -26.16 18.42
CA ASP A 259 -1.77 -25.41 19.61
C ASP A 259 -0.79 -25.57 20.78
N GLU A 260 -0.11 -26.71 20.87
CA GLU A 260 0.88 -26.99 21.89
C GLU A 260 2.14 -26.15 21.67
N GLU A 261 2.69 -26.12 20.45
CA GLU A 261 3.84 -25.26 20.10
C GLU A 261 3.54 -23.79 20.40
N PHE A 262 2.35 -23.31 20.00
CA PHE A 262 1.97 -21.93 20.22
C PHE A 262 1.82 -21.59 21.71
N ARG A 263 1.19 -22.46 22.50
CA ARG A 263 1.05 -22.28 23.95
C ARG A 263 2.41 -22.28 24.66
N SER A 264 3.33 -23.16 24.29
CA SER A 264 4.71 -23.18 24.82
C SER A 264 5.42 -21.88 24.51
N ALA A 265 5.30 -21.38 23.30
CA ALA A 265 5.96 -20.12 22.87
C ALA A 265 5.50 -18.89 23.67
N ILE A 266 4.24 -18.81 24.06
CA ILE A 266 3.70 -17.69 24.87
C ILE A 266 4.37 -17.63 26.25
N GLY A 267 4.76 -18.75 26.81
CA GLY A 267 5.43 -18.82 28.13
C GLY A 267 6.96 -18.70 28.08
N GLU A 268 7.56 -19.00 26.93
CA GLU A 268 9.01 -19.11 26.76
C GLU A 268 9.68 -17.79 26.32
N PHE A 269 9.02 -17.04 25.44
CA PHE A 269 9.60 -15.85 24.82
C PHE A 269 8.99 -14.55 25.34
N ASP A 270 9.83 -13.52 25.56
CA ASP A 270 9.41 -12.16 25.94
C ASP A 270 8.85 -11.41 24.69
N ILE A 271 7.87 -12.03 24.04
CA ILE A 271 7.18 -11.50 22.86
C ILE A 271 5.68 -11.80 23.01
N LYS A 272 4.85 -10.80 22.80
CA LYS A 272 3.39 -10.97 22.78
C LYS A 272 2.94 -11.40 21.40
N PHE A 273 2.93 -12.69 21.12
CA PHE A 273 2.43 -13.22 19.86
C PHE A 273 0.93 -13.00 19.73
N LEU A 274 0.51 -12.50 18.57
CA LEU A 274 -0.90 -12.21 18.26
C LEU A 274 -1.68 -13.48 17.89
N ASN A 275 -1.03 -14.38 17.15
CA ASN A 275 -1.58 -15.65 16.67
C ASN A 275 -0.44 -16.58 16.22
N LYS A 276 -0.78 -17.79 15.75
CA LYS A 276 0.16 -18.79 15.25
C LYS A 276 0.97 -18.29 14.03
N GLU A 277 0.34 -17.54 13.14
CA GLU A 277 1.00 -16.93 11.98
C GLU A 277 2.12 -15.98 12.42
N HIS A 278 1.86 -15.11 13.42
CA HIS A 278 2.86 -14.19 13.96
C HIS A 278 4.03 -14.93 14.60
N PHE A 279 3.76 -16.02 15.33
CA PHE A 279 4.79 -16.91 15.89
C PHE A 279 5.58 -17.62 14.78
N PHE A 280 4.93 -18.10 13.73
CA PHE A 280 5.59 -18.73 12.59
C PHE A 280 6.60 -17.78 11.92
N TYR A 281 6.19 -16.53 11.66
CA TYR A 281 7.09 -15.52 11.08
C TYR A 281 8.24 -15.16 12.02
N TRP A 282 7.98 -15.10 13.33
CA TRP A 282 9.03 -14.89 14.31
C TRP A 282 10.05 -16.04 14.32
N ARG A 283 9.65 -17.30 14.20
CA ARG A 283 10.58 -18.43 14.09
C ARG A 283 11.54 -18.24 12.92
N ILE A 284 11.02 -17.83 11.77
CA ILE A 284 11.86 -17.51 10.59
C ILE A 284 12.78 -16.33 10.90
N TYR A 285 12.23 -15.25 11.47
CA TYR A 285 13.01 -14.08 11.84
C TYR A 285 14.17 -14.44 12.77
N ASN A 286 13.90 -15.18 13.84
CA ASN A 286 14.91 -15.61 14.81
C ASN A 286 16.03 -16.45 14.16
N GLN A 287 15.68 -17.28 13.19
CA GLN A 287 16.63 -18.11 12.44
C GLN A 287 17.53 -17.27 11.51
N VAL A 288 17.00 -16.27 10.80
CA VAL A 288 17.72 -15.61 9.70
C VAL A 288 18.18 -14.18 9.99
N VAL A 289 17.61 -13.55 11.00
CA VAL A 289 17.97 -12.20 11.49
C VAL A 289 18.66 -12.30 12.86
N GLY A 290 18.16 -13.18 13.74
CA GLY A 290 18.67 -13.38 15.10
C GLY A 290 17.90 -12.56 16.14
N GLU A 291 18.59 -12.11 17.17
CA GLU A 291 17.98 -11.40 18.29
C GLU A 291 17.34 -10.06 17.87
N ILE A 292 16.21 -9.76 18.49
CA ILE A 292 15.52 -8.48 18.30
C ILE A 292 16.35 -7.37 18.97
N ARG A 293 16.75 -6.38 18.17
CA ARG A 293 17.42 -5.19 18.71
C ARG A 293 16.44 -4.43 19.62
N LYS A 294 16.69 -4.46 20.91
CA LYS A 294 15.90 -3.70 21.90
C LYS A 294 16.04 -2.19 21.69
N ALA A 295 14.96 -1.46 22.01
CA ALA A 295 14.96 0.00 21.96
C ALA A 295 15.99 0.59 22.92
N ARG A 296 16.68 1.65 22.50
CA ARG A 296 17.59 2.45 23.37
C ARG A 296 16.76 3.33 24.30
N SER A 297 17.39 3.89 25.33
CA SER A 297 16.72 4.80 26.28
C SER A 297 16.07 6.03 25.65
N SER A 298 16.59 6.48 24.48
CA SER A 298 16.04 7.60 23.72
C SER A 298 14.99 7.18 22.67
N GLU A 299 14.76 5.89 22.49
CA GLU A 299 13.83 5.34 21.51
C GLU A 299 12.56 4.83 22.23
N GLN A 300 11.42 4.89 21.54
CA GLN A 300 10.20 4.31 22.07
C GLN A 300 10.23 2.79 21.93
N SER A 301 10.04 2.07 23.05
CA SER A 301 10.01 0.62 23.07
C SER A 301 8.64 0.08 22.66
N CYS A 302 8.64 -0.94 21.79
CA CYS A 302 7.45 -1.68 21.41
C CYS A 302 6.93 -2.54 22.58
N PRO A 303 5.66 -2.42 22.98
CA PRO A 303 5.10 -3.21 24.07
C PRO A 303 4.89 -4.69 23.73
N CYS A 304 5.07 -5.09 22.46
CA CYS A 304 4.95 -6.45 21.97
C CYS A 304 6.30 -7.18 21.95
N CYS A 305 7.33 -6.58 21.34
CA CYS A 305 8.62 -7.25 21.12
C CYS A 305 9.84 -6.52 21.71
N GLY A 306 9.65 -5.33 22.29
CA GLY A 306 10.73 -4.54 22.88
C GLY A 306 11.65 -3.82 21.89
N ALA A 307 11.43 -3.96 20.57
CA ALA A 307 12.19 -3.24 19.56
C ALA A 307 11.87 -1.74 19.55
N ALA A 308 12.72 -0.93 18.95
CA ALA A 308 12.39 0.47 18.67
C ALA A 308 11.18 0.55 17.72
N MET A 309 10.20 1.38 18.09
CA MET A 309 9.01 1.59 17.27
C MET A 309 8.77 3.06 16.98
N GLY A 310 8.08 3.33 15.88
CA GLY A 310 7.51 4.64 15.60
C GLY A 310 6.36 4.99 16.55
N GLU A 311 5.71 6.11 16.29
CA GLU A 311 4.62 6.56 17.15
C GLU A 311 3.44 5.57 17.22
N TYR A 312 3.10 4.96 16.09
CA TYR A 312 1.94 4.06 15.98
C TYR A 312 2.30 2.63 15.58
N HIS A 313 3.41 2.41 14.89
CA HIS A 313 3.74 1.13 14.28
C HIS A 313 5.16 0.66 14.64
N CYS A 314 5.29 -0.62 14.93
CA CYS A 314 6.57 -1.29 15.14
C CYS A 314 7.01 -1.99 13.83
N PRO A 315 8.11 -1.56 13.19
CA PRO A 315 8.55 -2.16 11.93
C PRO A 315 9.06 -3.60 12.09
N THR A 316 9.37 -4.03 13.32
CA THR A 316 9.89 -5.37 13.59
C THR A 316 8.80 -6.42 13.72
N CYS A 317 7.69 -6.13 14.43
CA CYS A 317 6.65 -7.12 14.72
C CYS A 317 5.24 -6.72 14.24
N GLY A 318 5.08 -5.57 13.60
CA GLY A 318 3.79 -5.11 13.10
C GLY A 318 2.83 -4.59 14.18
N PHE A 319 3.24 -4.51 15.45
CA PHE A 319 2.37 -3.96 16.49
C PHE A 319 1.94 -2.53 16.13
N CYS A 320 0.61 -2.31 16.14
CA CYS A 320 0.02 -0.99 15.93
C CYS A 320 -0.65 -0.50 17.21
N ARG A 321 -0.39 0.76 17.59
CA ARG A 321 -1.14 1.42 18.66
C ARG A 321 -2.50 1.84 18.14
N PRO A 322 -3.58 1.71 18.96
CA PRO A 322 -4.84 2.33 18.65
C PRO A 322 -4.69 3.83 18.43
N LEU A 323 -5.39 4.36 17.44
CA LEU A 323 -5.52 5.79 17.24
C LEU A 323 -6.45 6.33 18.33
N SER A 324 -5.91 7.07 19.30
CA SER A 324 -6.69 7.78 20.34
C SER A 324 -7.22 9.13 19.82
#